data_d62d7aaba82cf4f2f37970fe6a4fd500
#
_entry.id   d62d7aaba82cf4f2f37970fe6a4fd500
#
_cell.length_a   1.000
_cell.length_b   1.000
_cell.length_c   1.000
_cell.angle_alpha   90.00
_cell.angle_beta   90.00
_cell.angle_gamma   90.00
#
_symmetry.space_group_name_H-M   'P 1'
#
loop_
_entity.id
_entity.type
_entity.pdbx_description
1 polymer ?
#
loop_
_entity_poly.entity_id
_entity_poly.type
_entity_poly.pdbx_seq_one_letter_code
_entity_poly.pdbx_strand_id
1 'polypeptide(L)'
;MPRKAGGGLFHRHYLAVLVWLVERMSIMTMLQHEITDFKAQAFQNNEFHEVTKADVLGHWSVFFFYPADFTFVCPTELEDLANSYAKFKEIGCEIYSVSCDTHFVHKAWHDANEKIAKIEYPMLADPTATLAKDLDTYNEADGTAERGTFILNPEGKVVAYEVISSNVGRNADELLRRVQASQFVYEHGDQVCPAKWQPGEETIEPSLDLVGLL
;
A
#
# COMPACT_ATOMS: atom_id res chain seq x y z
N MET A 1 11.15 -61.94 -18.21
CA MET A 1 10.72 -61.02 -17.11
C MET A 1 11.08 -59.62 -17.51
N PRO A 2 10.15 -58.71 -17.75
CA PRO A 2 10.44 -57.32 -18.08
C PRO A 2 10.62 -56.49 -16.83
N ARG A 3 11.67 -55.67 -16.80
CA ARG A 3 11.98 -54.70 -15.72
C ARG A 3 10.97 -53.54 -15.80
N LYS A 4 10.32 -53.25 -14.64
CA LYS A 4 9.46 -52.07 -14.50
C LYS A 4 10.32 -50.81 -14.44
N ALA A 5 10.01 -49.86 -15.30
CA ALA A 5 10.61 -48.55 -15.36
C ALA A 5 10.12 -47.70 -14.16
N GLY A 6 11.04 -47.29 -13.27
CA GLY A 6 10.80 -46.33 -12.18
C GLY A 6 10.83 -44.90 -12.70
N GLY A 7 9.75 -44.43 -13.37
CA GLY A 7 9.71 -43.07 -13.94
C GLY A 7 8.80 -42.06 -13.22
N GLY A 8 8.14 -42.46 -12.12
CA GLY A 8 7.05 -41.67 -11.55
C GLY A 8 7.43 -40.58 -10.53
N LEU A 9 8.56 -40.69 -9.86
CA LEU A 9 8.89 -39.80 -8.74
C LEU A 9 9.62 -38.51 -9.21
N PHE A 10 10.44 -38.61 -10.22
CA PHE A 10 11.16 -37.46 -10.79
C PHE A 10 10.23 -36.45 -11.52
N HIS A 11 9.17 -36.95 -12.15
CA HIS A 11 8.24 -36.07 -12.87
C HIS A 11 7.36 -35.23 -11.95
N ARG A 12 6.99 -35.73 -10.78
CA ARG A 12 6.19 -34.98 -9.79
C ARG A 12 6.98 -33.87 -9.10
N HIS A 13 8.27 -34.08 -8.84
CA HIS A 13 9.15 -33.04 -8.27
C HIS A 13 9.44 -31.92 -9.27
N TYR A 14 9.62 -32.25 -10.55
CA TYR A 14 9.85 -31.25 -11.61
C TYR A 14 8.64 -30.37 -11.85
N LEU A 15 7.45 -30.95 -11.85
CA LEU A 15 6.19 -30.17 -11.95
C LEU A 15 5.96 -29.27 -10.74
N ALA A 16 6.24 -29.75 -9.52
CA ALA A 16 6.10 -28.95 -8.33
C ALA A 16 7.09 -27.77 -8.28
N VAL A 17 8.34 -27.98 -8.74
CA VAL A 17 9.36 -26.92 -8.86
C VAL A 17 9.00 -25.94 -9.97
N LEU A 18 8.45 -26.40 -11.09
CA LEU A 18 7.98 -25.54 -12.19
C LEU A 18 6.77 -24.70 -11.77
N VAL A 19 5.81 -25.30 -11.09
CA VAL A 19 4.63 -24.59 -10.54
C VAL A 19 5.10 -23.54 -9.52
N TRP A 20 6.00 -23.89 -8.61
CA TRP A 20 6.56 -22.97 -7.63
C TRP A 20 7.37 -21.83 -8.29
N LEU A 21 8.14 -22.12 -9.36
CA LEU A 21 8.85 -21.11 -10.15
C LEU A 21 7.89 -20.21 -10.93
N VAL A 22 6.82 -20.76 -11.50
CA VAL A 22 5.79 -20.00 -12.24
C VAL A 22 4.98 -19.13 -11.28
N GLU A 23 4.63 -19.63 -10.11
CA GLU A 23 3.97 -18.82 -9.07
C GLU A 23 4.86 -17.68 -8.57
N ARG A 24 6.17 -17.87 -8.44
CA ARG A 24 7.14 -16.81 -8.10
C ARG A 24 7.45 -15.84 -9.25
N MET A 25 7.27 -16.25 -10.51
CA MET A 25 7.47 -15.38 -11.68
C MET A 25 6.24 -14.51 -11.99
N SER A 26 5.12 -14.68 -11.27
CA SER A 26 3.84 -14.05 -11.62
C SER A 26 3.62 -12.65 -11.06
N ILE A 27 4.52 -12.09 -10.24
CA ILE A 27 4.30 -10.72 -9.72
C ILE A 27 5.47 -9.83 -10.13
N MET A 28 5.39 -9.28 -11.33
CA MET A 28 6.32 -8.23 -11.79
C MET A 28 5.87 -6.82 -11.37
N THR A 29 4.65 -6.66 -10.88
CA THR A 29 4.11 -5.38 -10.42
C THR A 29 2.95 -5.60 -9.46
N MET A 30 2.80 -4.70 -8.48
CA MET A 30 1.63 -4.68 -7.59
C MET A 30 0.40 -3.97 -8.20
N LEU A 31 0.53 -3.37 -9.40
CA LEU A 31 -0.61 -2.74 -10.07
C LEU A 31 -1.69 -3.78 -10.36
N GLN A 32 -2.95 -3.44 -10.03
CA GLN A 32 -4.14 -4.29 -10.11
C GLN A 32 -4.17 -5.47 -9.12
N HIS A 33 -3.18 -5.59 -8.21
CA HIS A 33 -3.29 -6.51 -7.08
C HIS A 33 -4.50 -6.11 -6.22
N GLU A 34 -5.39 -7.04 -5.95
CA GLU A 34 -6.50 -6.85 -5.04
C GLU A 34 -6.05 -7.26 -3.63
N ILE A 35 -6.18 -6.34 -2.67
CA ILE A 35 -5.80 -6.61 -1.28
C ILE A 35 -6.49 -7.87 -0.75
N THR A 36 -5.74 -8.76 -0.11
CA THR A 36 -6.29 -10.00 0.46
C THR A 36 -7.21 -9.73 1.65
N ASP A 37 -8.00 -10.71 2.05
CA ASP A 37 -8.77 -10.62 3.28
C ASP A 37 -7.82 -10.47 4.47
N PHE A 38 -8.05 -9.46 5.27
CA PHE A 38 -7.28 -9.21 6.49
C PHE A 38 -8.19 -8.78 7.63
N LYS A 39 -7.62 -8.85 8.83
CA LYS A 39 -8.21 -8.41 10.08
C LYS A 39 -7.09 -7.88 10.96
N ALA A 40 -7.08 -6.58 11.19
CA ALA A 40 -6.06 -5.88 11.97
C ALA A 40 -6.69 -5.09 13.11
N GLN A 41 -5.98 -4.95 14.22
CA GLN A 41 -6.35 -3.99 15.26
C GLN A 41 -5.79 -2.63 14.90
N ALA A 42 -6.57 -1.58 15.07
CA ALA A 42 -6.17 -0.21 14.89
C ALA A 42 -6.20 0.57 16.20
N PHE A 43 -5.31 1.55 16.31
CA PHE A 43 -5.43 2.64 17.27
C PHE A 43 -5.87 3.91 16.54
N GLN A 44 -6.95 4.52 16.98
CA GLN A 44 -7.47 5.77 16.43
C GLN A 44 -8.34 6.48 17.49
N ASN A 45 -8.25 7.81 17.59
CA ASN A 45 -9.10 8.63 18.47
C ASN A 45 -9.11 8.12 19.94
N ASN A 46 -7.95 7.66 20.41
CA ASN A 46 -7.78 7.09 21.75
C ASN A 46 -8.57 5.79 22.03
N GLU A 47 -8.97 5.09 20.98
CA GLU A 47 -9.70 3.82 21.05
C GLU A 47 -9.00 2.73 20.22
N PHE A 48 -9.25 1.47 20.58
CA PHE A 48 -8.89 0.32 19.77
C PHE A 48 -10.12 -0.20 19.05
N HIS A 49 -9.99 -0.45 17.77
CA HIS A 49 -11.05 -1.08 16.97
C HIS A 49 -10.44 -2.01 15.92
N GLU A 50 -11.28 -2.86 15.38
CA GLU A 50 -10.89 -3.77 14.31
C GLU A 50 -11.13 -3.12 12.96
N VAL A 51 -10.18 -3.29 12.04
CA VAL A 51 -10.29 -2.92 10.62
C VAL A 51 -10.12 -4.18 9.78
N THR A 52 -10.99 -4.33 8.80
CA THR A 52 -11.03 -5.47 7.89
C THR A 52 -10.99 -4.99 6.44
N LYS A 53 -10.85 -5.91 5.47
CA LYS A 53 -10.98 -5.58 4.05
C LYS A 53 -12.31 -4.89 3.74
N ALA A 54 -13.41 -5.29 4.39
CA ALA A 54 -14.73 -4.70 4.15
C ALA A 54 -14.78 -3.20 4.49
N ASP A 55 -13.97 -2.75 5.46
CA ASP A 55 -13.89 -1.34 5.84
C ASP A 55 -13.08 -0.51 4.83
N VAL A 56 -12.29 -1.15 3.99
CA VAL A 56 -11.47 -0.52 2.93
C VAL A 56 -12.24 -0.40 1.61
N LEU A 57 -13.18 -1.32 1.35
CA LEU A 57 -13.95 -1.33 0.11
C LEU A 57 -14.98 -0.19 0.04
N GLY A 58 -15.28 0.27 -1.17
CA GLY A 58 -16.29 1.30 -1.43
C GLY A 58 -15.78 2.74 -1.35
N HIS A 59 -14.52 2.96 -0.98
CA HIS A 59 -13.88 4.28 -0.98
C HIS A 59 -12.40 4.16 -1.35
N TRP A 60 -11.78 5.28 -1.66
CA TRP A 60 -10.34 5.33 -1.91
C TRP A 60 -9.57 5.18 -0.60
N SER A 61 -8.44 4.47 -0.65
CA SER A 61 -7.62 4.21 0.52
C SER A 61 -6.14 4.31 0.21
N VAL A 62 -5.36 4.75 1.19
CA VAL A 62 -3.91 4.71 1.18
C VAL A 62 -3.43 3.81 2.30
N PHE A 63 -2.63 2.79 1.98
CA PHE A 63 -1.86 2.02 2.94
C PHE A 63 -0.44 2.55 2.96
N PHE A 64 -0.05 3.12 4.10
CA PHE A 64 1.23 3.79 4.31
C PHE A 64 2.07 3.00 5.30
N PHE A 65 2.87 2.07 4.78
CA PHE A 65 3.76 1.23 5.61
C PHE A 65 4.98 2.02 6.07
N TYR A 66 5.42 1.75 7.29
CA TYR A 66 6.64 2.29 7.86
C TYR A 66 7.31 1.23 8.74
N PRO A 67 8.66 1.30 8.94
CA PRO A 67 9.40 0.25 9.62
C PRO A 67 8.98 -0.03 11.06
N ALA A 68 8.91 0.98 11.92
CA ALA A 68 8.56 0.79 13.33
C ALA A 68 8.25 2.11 14.05
N ASP A 69 7.49 2.00 15.12
CA ASP A 69 7.26 3.05 16.10
C ASP A 69 8.57 3.43 16.83
N PHE A 70 8.61 4.60 17.45
CA PHE A 70 9.74 5.12 18.23
C PHE A 70 11.06 5.21 17.45
N THR A 71 11.00 5.45 16.12
CA THR A 71 12.16 5.61 15.23
C THR A 71 12.40 7.07 14.85
N PHE A 72 13.17 7.34 13.79
CA PHE A 72 13.70 8.68 13.49
C PHE A 72 13.01 9.36 12.30
N VAL A 73 12.88 8.67 11.15
CA VAL A 73 12.23 9.20 9.94
C VAL A 73 10.71 9.05 10.03
N CYS A 74 10.23 7.93 10.59
CA CYS A 74 8.80 7.61 10.64
C CYS A 74 7.94 8.72 11.27
N PRO A 75 8.32 9.34 12.41
CA PRO A 75 7.49 10.40 12.99
C PRO A 75 7.40 11.64 12.11
N THR A 76 8.38 11.90 11.23
CA THR A 76 8.33 13.04 10.31
C THR A 76 7.35 12.81 9.18
N GLU A 77 7.29 11.59 8.65
CA GLU A 77 6.36 11.20 7.60
C GLU A 77 4.91 11.17 8.10
N LEU A 78 4.70 10.56 9.27
CA LEU A 78 3.37 10.42 9.87
C LEU A 78 2.81 11.79 10.29
N GLU A 79 3.65 12.71 10.77
CA GLU A 79 3.26 14.11 11.02
C GLU A 79 2.86 14.83 9.74
N ASP A 80 3.61 14.67 8.64
CA ASP A 80 3.31 15.28 7.34
C ASP A 80 1.96 14.79 6.79
N LEU A 81 1.69 13.48 6.90
CA LEU A 81 0.39 12.90 6.59
C LEU A 81 -0.72 13.44 7.50
N ALA A 82 -0.48 13.54 8.81
CA ALA A 82 -1.47 14.08 9.76
C ALA A 82 -1.83 15.53 9.43
N ASN A 83 -0.84 16.36 9.08
CA ASN A 83 -1.07 17.74 8.65
C ASN A 83 -1.88 17.86 7.35
N SER A 84 -1.85 16.83 6.51
CA SER A 84 -2.56 16.78 5.22
C SER A 84 -3.85 15.94 5.28
N TYR A 85 -4.16 15.26 6.39
CA TYR A 85 -5.24 14.28 6.48
C TYR A 85 -6.61 14.84 6.11
N ALA A 86 -6.93 16.07 6.53
CA ALA A 86 -8.19 16.73 6.17
C ALA A 86 -8.39 16.81 4.64
N LYS A 87 -7.32 17.10 3.88
CA LYS A 87 -7.36 17.15 2.41
C LYS A 87 -7.67 15.78 1.79
N PHE A 88 -7.13 14.69 2.37
CA PHE A 88 -7.47 13.32 1.92
C PHE A 88 -8.94 13.00 2.21
N LYS A 89 -9.45 13.37 3.37
CA LYS A 89 -10.88 13.20 3.71
C LYS A 89 -11.79 13.98 2.76
N GLU A 90 -11.45 15.22 2.41
CA GLU A 90 -12.21 16.05 1.47
C GLU A 90 -12.39 15.39 0.10
N ILE A 91 -11.41 14.59 -0.34
CA ILE A 91 -11.48 13.84 -1.60
C ILE A 91 -11.97 12.39 -1.43
N GLY A 92 -12.55 12.04 -0.27
CA GLY A 92 -13.08 10.70 0.00
C GLY A 92 -12.02 9.59 0.06
N CYS A 93 -10.81 9.92 0.49
CA CYS A 93 -9.71 8.97 0.66
C CYS A 93 -9.38 8.77 2.14
N GLU A 94 -9.36 7.51 2.60
CA GLU A 94 -8.91 7.15 3.95
C GLU A 94 -7.42 6.81 3.94
N ILE A 95 -6.73 7.16 5.03
CA ILE A 95 -5.32 6.78 5.26
C ILE A 95 -5.26 5.72 6.34
N TYR A 96 -4.51 4.66 6.08
CA TYR A 96 -4.14 3.65 7.06
C TYR A 96 -2.61 3.62 7.17
N SER A 97 -2.05 4.09 8.28
CA SER A 97 -0.64 3.83 8.56
C SER A 97 -0.48 2.41 9.10
N VAL A 98 0.58 1.72 8.68
CA VAL A 98 0.76 0.29 8.98
C VAL A 98 2.20 0.02 9.40
N SER A 99 2.40 -0.64 10.54
CA SER A 99 3.68 -1.24 10.91
C SER A 99 3.49 -2.62 11.53
N CYS A 100 4.58 -3.37 11.67
CA CYS A 100 4.55 -4.67 12.35
C CYS A 100 4.49 -4.56 13.89
N ASP A 101 4.37 -3.35 14.43
CA ASP A 101 4.12 -3.13 15.86
C ASP A 101 2.70 -3.54 16.28
N THR A 102 2.47 -3.59 17.59
CA THR A 102 1.13 -3.84 18.14
C THR A 102 0.36 -2.54 18.35
N HIS A 103 -0.98 -2.61 18.34
CA HIS A 103 -1.84 -1.46 18.65
C HIS A 103 -1.55 -0.80 20.01
N PHE A 104 -1.01 -1.56 20.97
CA PHE A 104 -0.56 -1.02 22.25
C PHE A 104 0.67 -0.13 22.11
N VAL A 105 1.59 -0.49 21.20
CA VAL A 105 2.79 0.31 20.90
C VAL A 105 2.38 1.59 20.18
N HIS A 106 1.45 1.55 19.22
CA HIS A 106 0.89 2.73 18.55
C HIS A 106 0.30 3.72 19.56
N LYS A 107 -0.52 3.20 20.49
CA LYS A 107 -1.07 4.05 21.57
C LYS A 107 0.02 4.67 22.43
N ALA A 108 0.99 3.88 22.87
CA ALA A 108 2.07 4.35 23.71
C ALA A 108 2.92 5.43 23.00
N TRP A 109 3.16 5.26 21.71
CA TRP A 109 3.89 6.25 20.91
C TRP A 109 3.09 7.53 20.69
N HIS A 110 1.80 7.41 20.41
CA HIS A 110 0.87 8.52 20.28
C HIS A 110 0.83 9.37 21.57
N ASP A 111 0.78 8.73 22.74
CA ASP A 111 0.78 9.42 24.03
C ASP A 111 2.13 10.09 24.35
N ALA A 112 3.24 9.56 23.86
CA ALA A 112 4.59 9.96 24.21
C ALA A 112 5.22 10.99 23.25
N ASN A 113 4.66 11.20 22.06
CA ASN A 113 5.29 12.01 21.02
C ASN A 113 4.31 13.04 20.43
N GLU A 114 4.65 14.33 20.55
CA GLU A 114 3.81 15.45 20.10
C GLU A 114 3.49 15.43 18.59
N LYS A 115 4.36 14.86 17.76
CA LYS A 115 4.12 14.74 16.31
C LYS A 115 3.10 13.65 16.04
N ILE A 116 3.23 12.51 16.70
CA ILE A 116 2.35 11.37 16.56
C ILE A 116 0.99 11.64 17.19
N ALA A 117 0.93 12.43 18.26
CA ALA A 117 -0.33 12.87 18.89
C ALA A 117 -1.26 13.69 17.94
N LYS A 118 -0.76 14.12 16.78
CA LYS A 118 -1.57 14.79 15.74
C LYS A 118 -2.31 13.81 14.83
N ILE A 119 -2.01 12.52 14.91
CA ILE A 119 -2.59 11.51 14.01
C ILE A 119 -4.05 11.27 14.39
N GLU A 120 -4.94 11.48 13.43
CA GLU A 120 -6.38 11.20 13.55
C GLU A 120 -6.83 10.04 12.64
N TYR A 121 -5.96 9.57 11.72
CA TYR A 121 -6.23 8.40 10.88
C TYR A 121 -5.90 7.09 11.62
N PRO A 122 -6.48 5.94 11.19
CA PRO A 122 -6.19 4.64 11.79
C PRO A 122 -4.71 4.25 11.69
N MET A 123 -4.10 3.88 12.83
CA MET A 123 -2.78 3.25 12.92
C MET A 123 -2.99 1.74 13.03
N LEU A 124 -2.78 1.00 11.95
CA LEU A 124 -2.99 -0.45 11.88
C LEU A 124 -1.78 -1.21 12.42
N ALA A 125 -2.08 -2.14 13.32
CA ALA A 125 -1.12 -3.10 13.83
C ALA A 125 -1.09 -4.37 12.96
N ASP A 126 0.07 -4.67 12.37
CA ASP A 126 0.29 -5.88 11.55
C ASP A 126 1.39 -6.79 12.13
N PRO A 127 1.30 -7.23 13.42
CA PRO A 127 2.37 -8.00 14.07
C PRO A 127 2.61 -9.37 13.44
N THR A 128 1.70 -9.88 12.63
CA THR A 128 1.85 -11.11 11.86
C THR A 128 2.40 -10.88 10.45
N ALA A 129 2.64 -9.63 10.10
CA ALA A 129 3.05 -9.18 8.77
C ALA A 129 2.12 -9.68 7.65
N THR A 130 0.82 -9.79 7.92
CA THR A 130 -0.17 -10.24 6.93
C THR A 130 -0.29 -9.23 5.80
N LEU A 131 -0.49 -7.95 6.11
CA LEU A 131 -0.59 -6.88 5.14
C LEU A 131 0.76 -6.58 4.49
N ALA A 132 1.84 -6.56 5.28
CA ALA A 132 3.18 -6.29 4.77
C ALA A 132 3.66 -7.37 3.78
N LYS A 133 3.26 -8.64 3.97
CA LYS A 133 3.55 -9.74 3.03
C LYS A 133 2.65 -9.71 1.81
N ASP A 134 1.37 -9.39 1.99
CA ASP A 134 0.42 -9.26 0.87
C ASP A 134 0.85 -8.19 -0.14
N LEU A 135 1.36 -7.07 0.37
CA LEU A 135 1.80 -5.92 -0.44
C LEU A 135 3.33 -5.87 -0.67
N ASP A 136 4.02 -6.99 -0.47
CA ASP A 136 5.47 -7.19 -0.74
C ASP A 136 6.38 -6.12 -0.13
N THR A 137 6.08 -5.71 1.11
CA THR A 137 6.87 -4.73 1.88
C THR A 137 7.55 -5.33 3.10
N TYR A 138 7.32 -6.62 3.41
CA TYR A 138 7.89 -7.25 4.59
C TYR A 138 9.37 -7.55 4.43
N ASN A 139 10.19 -7.01 5.33
CA ASN A 139 11.61 -7.32 5.44
C ASN A 139 11.82 -8.44 6.48
N GLU A 140 12.06 -9.66 6.00
CA GLU A 140 12.25 -10.82 6.88
C GLU A 140 13.49 -10.73 7.77
N ALA A 141 14.52 -9.97 7.35
CA ALA A 141 15.75 -9.85 8.11
C ALA A 141 15.56 -9.02 9.39
N ASP A 142 14.72 -7.99 9.30
CA ASP A 142 14.49 -7.05 10.39
C ASP A 142 13.16 -7.31 11.11
N GLY A 143 12.25 -8.08 10.51
CA GLY A 143 10.90 -8.31 11.04
C GLY A 143 9.99 -7.08 10.95
N THR A 144 10.28 -6.15 10.04
CA THR A 144 9.59 -4.87 9.88
C THR A 144 9.02 -4.72 8.47
N ALA A 145 8.23 -3.68 8.22
CA ALA A 145 7.84 -3.30 6.88
C ALA A 145 8.83 -2.28 6.29
N GLU A 146 9.05 -2.34 4.98
CA GLU A 146 9.70 -1.27 4.23
C GLU A 146 8.77 -0.04 4.12
N ARG A 147 9.31 1.11 3.66
CA ARG A 147 8.50 2.31 3.40
C ARG A 147 7.70 2.15 2.10
N GLY A 148 6.65 1.36 2.16
CA GLY A 148 5.70 1.16 1.08
C GLY A 148 4.52 2.11 1.18
N THR A 149 4.07 2.66 0.04
CA THR A 149 2.83 3.42 -0.09
C THR A 149 2.00 2.79 -1.19
N PHE A 150 0.74 2.47 -0.91
CA PHE A 150 -0.18 1.86 -1.87
C PHE A 150 -1.47 2.67 -1.91
N ILE A 151 -1.87 3.08 -3.10
CA ILE A 151 -3.15 3.74 -3.36
C ILE A 151 -4.10 2.66 -3.88
N LEU A 152 -5.20 2.45 -3.19
CA LEU A 152 -6.24 1.49 -3.55
C LEU A 152 -7.49 2.23 -4.01
N ASN A 153 -8.08 1.73 -5.09
CA ASN A 153 -9.37 2.18 -5.58
C ASN A 153 -10.53 1.56 -4.77
N PRO A 154 -11.79 1.96 -4.99
CA PRO A 154 -12.95 1.44 -4.24
C PRO A 154 -13.16 -0.08 -4.33
N GLU A 155 -12.61 -0.77 -5.33
CA GLU A 155 -12.62 -2.23 -5.44
C GLU A 155 -11.49 -2.90 -4.62
N GLY A 156 -10.68 -2.14 -3.89
CA GLY A 156 -9.55 -2.65 -3.13
C GLY A 156 -8.35 -3.06 -3.98
N LYS A 157 -8.23 -2.52 -5.20
CA LYS A 157 -7.12 -2.79 -6.12
C LYS A 157 -6.08 -1.69 -6.07
N VAL A 158 -4.82 -2.09 -6.06
CA VAL A 158 -3.68 -1.17 -6.13
C VAL A 158 -3.64 -0.50 -7.51
N VAL A 159 -3.73 0.82 -7.55
CA VAL A 159 -3.65 1.62 -8.78
C VAL A 159 -2.34 2.41 -8.89
N ALA A 160 -1.67 2.66 -7.78
CA ALA A 160 -0.33 3.23 -7.73
C ALA A 160 0.37 2.76 -6.47
N TYR A 161 1.68 2.59 -6.54
CA TYR A 161 2.49 2.27 -5.37
C TYR A 161 3.91 2.78 -5.51
N GLU A 162 4.59 2.92 -4.38
CA GLU A 162 6.04 3.11 -4.29
C GLU A 162 6.58 2.37 -3.08
N VAL A 163 7.80 1.89 -3.19
CA VAL A 163 8.59 1.36 -2.08
C VAL A 163 9.96 2.04 -2.12
N ILE A 164 10.32 2.72 -1.05
CA ILE A 164 11.58 3.48 -0.98
C ILE A 164 12.44 3.05 0.19
N SER A 165 13.73 3.38 0.10
CA SER A 165 14.72 3.08 1.14
C SER A 165 14.29 3.61 2.51
N SER A 166 14.48 2.83 3.55
CA SER A 166 14.13 3.17 4.93
C SER A 166 14.77 4.46 5.47
N ASN A 167 15.80 4.98 4.78
CA ASN A 167 16.50 6.22 5.15
C ASN A 167 15.95 7.49 4.48
N VAL A 168 14.94 7.37 3.62
CA VAL A 168 14.38 8.48 2.83
C VAL A 168 12.91 8.66 3.18
N GLY A 169 12.54 9.85 3.68
CA GLY A 169 11.14 10.21 3.98
C GLY A 169 10.36 10.55 2.71
N ARG A 170 9.05 10.22 2.71
CA ARG A 170 8.08 10.49 1.65
C ARG A 170 7.43 11.87 1.82
N ASN A 171 6.65 12.29 0.86
CA ASN A 171 6.00 13.60 0.79
C ASN A 171 4.47 13.42 0.67
N ALA A 172 3.72 13.96 1.64
CA ALA A 172 2.26 13.85 1.69
C ALA A 172 1.56 14.64 0.58
N ASP A 173 2.08 15.80 0.15
CA ASP A 173 1.47 16.58 -0.93
C ASP A 173 1.59 15.85 -2.28
N GLU A 174 2.72 15.18 -2.56
CA GLU A 174 2.87 14.35 -3.77
C GLU A 174 1.96 13.11 -3.71
N LEU A 175 1.81 12.49 -2.55
CA LEU A 175 0.87 11.40 -2.37
C LEU A 175 -0.57 11.85 -2.62
N LEU A 176 -0.98 13.00 -2.08
CA LEU A 176 -2.30 13.60 -2.32
C LEU A 176 -2.53 13.83 -3.82
N ARG A 177 -1.55 14.43 -4.51
CA ARG A 177 -1.60 14.67 -5.96
C ARG A 177 -1.80 13.35 -6.73
N ARG A 178 -1.09 12.29 -6.35
CA ARG A 178 -1.22 10.96 -6.99
C ARG A 178 -2.60 10.34 -6.75
N VAL A 179 -3.16 10.47 -5.56
CA VAL A 179 -4.53 10.01 -5.27
C VAL A 179 -5.51 10.76 -6.16
N GLN A 180 -5.44 12.08 -6.23
CA GLN A 180 -6.31 12.92 -7.06
C GLN A 180 -6.21 12.57 -8.55
N ALA A 181 -4.99 12.37 -9.06
CA ALA A 181 -4.79 11.95 -10.44
C ALA A 181 -5.36 10.54 -10.71
N SER A 182 -5.24 9.63 -9.74
CA SER A 182 -5.80 8.27 -9.85
C SER A 182 -7.33 8.28 -9.83
N GLN A 183 -7.93 9.13 -8.99
CA GLN A 183 -9.38 9.35 -8.96
C GLN A 183 -9.89 9.93 -10.27
N PHE A 184 -9.21 10.95 -10.77
CA PHE A 184 -9.60 11.58 -12.04
C PHE A 184 -9.61 10.57 -13.20
N VAL A 185 -8.54 9.79 -13.37
CA VAL A 185 -8.46 8.76 -14.43
C VAL A 185 -9.47 7.64 -14.23
N TYR A 186 -9.79 7.29 -12.98
CA TYR A 186 -10.80 6.29 -12.67
C TYR A 186 -12.22 6.74 -13.10
N GLU A 187 -12.52 8.03 -12.95
CA GLU A 187 -13.80 8.64 -13.36
C GLU A 187 -13.85 8.98 -14.86
N HIS A 188 -12.70 9.27 -15.47
CA HIS A 188 -12.55 9.74 -16.85
C HIS A 188 -11.60 8.81 -17.62
N GLY A 189 -12.06 7.59 -17.90
CA GLY A 189 -11.22 6.52 -18.46
C GLY A 189 -10.68 6.75 -19.88
N ASP A 190 -11.12 7.79 -20.57
CA ASP A 190 -10.68 8.24 -21.89
C ASP A 190 -9.62 9.36 -21.82
N GLN A 191 -9.32 9.87 -20.62
CA GLN A 191 -8.36 10.94 -20.41
C GLN A 191 -7.15 10.48 -19.61
N VAL A 192 -6.02 11.16 -19.82
CA VAL A 192 -4.79 10.90 -19.07
C VAL A 192 -4.25 12.16 -18.42
N CYS A 193 -3.73 12.04 -17.21
CA CYS A 193 -3.08 13.12 -16.48
C CYS A 193 -1.61 13.20 -16.88
N PRO A 194 -1.13 14.32 -17.45
CA PRO A 194 0.28 14.49 -17.79
C PRO A 194 1.16 14.58 -16.53
N ALA A 195 2.49 14.60 -16.74
CA ALA A 195 3.44 14.78 -15.65
C ALA A 195 3.15 16.05 -14.86
N LYS A 196 3.21 15.97 -13.52
CA LYS A 196 2.94 17.06 -12.57
C LYS A 196 1.49 17.59 -12.55
N TRP A 197 0.58 16.96 -13.26
CA TRP A 197 -0.82 17.36 -13.29
C TRP A 197 -1.37 17.62 -11.88
N GLN A 198 -2.14 18.69 -11.75
CA GLN A 198 -2.90 19.07 -10.55
C GLN A 198 -4.39 19.15 -10.89
N PRO A 199 -5.29 18.97 -9.92
CA PRO A 199 -6.73 19.15 -10.14
C PRO A 199 -7.05 20.51 -10.75
N GLY A 200 -7.82 20.48 -11.84
CA GLY A 200 -8.21 21.68 -12.61
C GLY A 200 -7.26 22.05 -13.76
N GLU A 201 -6.12 21.36 -13.90
CA GLU A 201 -5.25 21.52 -15.06
C GLU A 201 -5.75 20.70 -16.26
N GLU A 202 -5.25 21.04 -17.46
CA GLU A 202 -5.59 20.34 -18.70
C GLU A 202 -5.14 18.88 -18.67
N THR A 203 -5.96 18.03 -19.23
CA THR A 203 -5.69 16.60 -19.45
C THR A 203 -5.49 16.32 -20.93
N ILE A 204 -5.04 15.13 -21.27
CA ILE A 204 -4.82 14.72 -22.67
C ILE A 204 -5.85 13.64 -22.99
N GLU A 205 -6.60 13.82 -24.07
CA GLU A 205 -7.39 12.77 -24.71
C GLU A 205 -6.50 12.06 -25.75
N PRO A 206 -6.04 10.82 -25.49
CA PRO A 206 -5.12 10.14 -26.40
C PRO A 206 -5.74 9.90 -27.77
N SER A 207 -5.02 10.32 -28.82
CA SER A 207 -5.41 10.06 -30.22
C SER A 207 -4.20 9.78 -31.10
N LEU A 208 -4.41 9.17 -32.25
CA LEU A 208 -3.34 8.91 -33.22
C LEU A 208 -2.72 10.20 -33.75
N ASP A 209 -3.49 11.30 -33.80
CA ASP A 209 -3.04 12.59 -34.28
C ASP A 209 -2.04 13.27 -33.34
N LEU A 210 -2.02 12.86 -32.06
CA LEU A 210 -1.08 13.38 -31.05
C LEU A 210 0.26 12.66 -31.02
N VAL A 211 0.39 11.52 -31.71
CA VAL A 211 1.63 10.73 -31.69
C VAL A 211 2.79 11.52 -32.31
N GLY A 212 3.80 11.82 -31.47
CA GLY A 212 4.98 12.58 -31.87
C GLY A 212 4.81 14.08 -31.84
N LEU A 213 3.68 14.61 -31.34
CA LEU A 213 3.43 16.05 -31.18
C LEU A 213 3.56 16.56 -29.73
N LEU A 214 3.61 15.63 -28.74
CA LEU A 214 3.72 15.91 -27.30
C LEU A 214 5.15 15.72 -26.79
#